data_cb579f41d862389d194360c92ccd4262
#
_entry.id   cb579f41d862389d194360c92ccd4262
#
_cell.length_a   1.000
_cell.length_b   1.000
_cell.length_c   1.000
_cell.angle_alpha   90.00
_cell.angle_beta   90.00
_cell.angle_gamma   90.00
#
_symmetry.space_group_name_H-M   'P 1'
#
loop_
_entity.id
_entity.type
_entity.pdbx_description
1 polymer ?
#
loop_
_entity_poly.entity_id
_entity_poly.type
_entity_poly.pdbx_seq_one_letter_code
_entity_poly.pdbx_strand_id
1 'polypeptide(L)'
;HNIQYQGNYGKEVLNEVMGIPMYHTSLLEYDGNINMMKGAIETSDKVTTVSPSYAWEILDPWYSHGMDRALVPKQYKLCGILNGIDIDGYDPETDPVIAKNYSSKSITGKKICKAALLEELGLQEGTEPVIGIVTRFVSHKGIDLIRYVFEDMIKAGFKFAILGSGEKVYEDFFKEMEWRYRDKVSVSLGFIPELSRKIYAGADMFLMPSQSEPCGLAQMIAMRYGTVPIVRETGGLRDTVRDCGGEKGNGCLLYTSPSPRDS
;
A
#
# COMPACT_ATOMS: atom_id res chain seq x y z
N HIS A 1 -9.40 3.02 -9.06
CA HIS A 1 -8.35 2.48 -8.21
C HIS A 1 -8.07 3.38 -6.99
N ASN A 2 -7.88 4.68 -7.20
CA ASN A 2 -7.69 5.63 -6.11
C ASN A 2 -8.51 6.88 -6.43
N ILE A 3 -9.48 7.18 -5.57
CA ILE A 3 -10.45 8.25 -5.78
C ILE A 3 -9.84 9.65 -5.76
N GLN A 4 -8.61 9.80 -5.30
CA GLN A 4 -7.87 11.05 -5.34
C GLN A 4 -7.62 11.55 -6.78
N TYR A 5 -7.49 10.65 -7.74
CA TYR A 5 -7.15 10.97 -9.14
C TYR A 5 -8.41 11.05 -10.00
N GLN A 6 -9.10 12.18 -9.95
CA GLN A 6 -10.45 12.36 -10.49
C GLN A 6 -10.49 12.85 -11.94
N GLY A 7 -9.40 13.38 -12.48
CA GLY A 7 -9.37 14.02 -13.80
C GLY A 7 -10.17 15.33 -13.79
N ASN A 8 -9.68 16.31 -13.04
CA ASN A 8 -10.26 17.65 -12.93
C ASN A 8 -9.64 18.58 -13.97
N TYR A 9 -10.47 19.28 -14.73
CA TYR A 9 -10.08 20.20 -15.79
C TYR A 9 -10.99 21.43 -15.81
N GLY A 10 -10.53 22.51 -16.45
CA GLY A 10 -11.37 23.67 -16.74
C GLY A 10 -12.52 23.32 -17.71
N LYS A 11 -13.59 24.13 -17.70
CA LYS A 11 -14.80 23.88 -18.51
C LYS A 11 -14.54 23.92 -20.02
N GLU A 12 -13.54 24.66 -20.45
CA GLU A 12 -13.09 24.75 -21.85
C GLU A 12 -12.72 23.39 -22.44
N VAL A 13 -12.15 22.50 -21.63
CA VAL A 13 -11.73 21.14 -22.06
C VAL A 13 -12.90 20.33 -22.61
N LEU A 14 -14.13 20.56 -22.10
CA LEU A 14 -15.30 19.82 -22.52
C LEU A 14 -15.55 19.94 -24.04
N ASN A 15 -15.54 21.13 -24.57
CA ASN A 15 -15.79 21.37 -25.99
C ASN A 15 -14.51 21.38 -26.84
N GLU A 16 -13.46 22.06 -26.38
CA GLU A 16 -12.23 22.28 -27.15
C GLU A 16 -11.40 21.03 -27.34
N VAL A 17 -11.37 20.15 -26.32
CA VAL A 17 -10.56 18.92 -26.32
C VAL A 17 -11.39 17.67 -26.52
N MET A 18 -12.53 17.57 -25.83
CA MET A 18 -13.36 16.35 -25.85
C MET A 18 -14.42 16.37 -26.98
N GLY A 19 -14.72 17.54 -27.58
CA GLY A 19 -15.78 17.67 -28.55
C GLY A 19 -17.18 17.41 -27.98
N ILE A 20 -17.35 17.49 -26.68
CA ILE A 20 -18.63 17.27 -26.01
C ILE A 20 -19.38 18.59 -25.95
N PRO A 21 -20.63 18.63 -26.48
CA PRO A 21 -21.44 19.84 -26.49
C PRO A 21 -21.67 20.39 -25.07
N MET A 22 -21.67 21.71 -24.95
CA MET A 22 -21.82 22.41 -23.67
C MET A 22 -23.12 22.10 -22.90
N TYR A 23 -24.17 21.64 -23.60
CA TYR A 23 -25.41 21.23 -22.90
C TYR A 23 -25.26 19.96 -22.08
N HIS A 24 -24.17 19.20 -22.23
CA HIS A 24 -23.82 18.06 -21.38
C HIS A 24 -22.94 18.44 -20.17
N THR A 25 -22.64 19.72 -19.98
CA THR A 25 -21.78 20.20 -18.87
C THR A 25 -22.25 19.67 -17.52
N SER A 26 -23.56 19.63 -17.26
CA SER A 26 -24.12 19.17 -15.99
C SER A 26 -23.75 17.72 -15.60
N LEU A 27 -23.45 16.89 -16.61
CA LEU A 27 -23.02 15.50 -16.35
C LEU A 27 -21.60 15.44 -15.74
N LEU A 28 -20.73 16.36 -16.13
CA LEU A 28 -19.32 16.35 -15.76
C LEU A 28 -18.96 17.47 -14.78
N GLU A 29 -19.79 18.52 -14.67
CA GLU A 29 -19.50 19.63 -13.78
C GLU A 29 -19.54 19.20 -12.31
N TYR A 30 -18.46 19.51 -11.60
CA TYR A 30 -18.30 19.26 -10.18
C TYR A 30 -17.40 20.33 -9.56
N ASP A 31 -17.92 21.03 -8.56
CA ASP A 31 -17.21 22.14 -7.90
C ASP A 31 -16.63 23.20 -8.85
N GLY A 32 -17.41 23.55 -9.87
CA GLY A 32 -17.04 24.57 -10.85
C GLY A 32 -16.12 24.13 -11.98
N ASN A 33 -15.63 22.91 -11.95
CA ASN A 33 -14.75 22.29 -12.95
C ASN A 33 -15.42 21.12 -13.66
N ILE A 34 -14.78 20.61 -14.72
CA ILE A 34 -15.11 19.32 -15.32
C ILE A 34 -14.38 18.23 -14.57
N ASN A 35 -15.12 17.25 -14.04
CA ASN A 35 -14.60 16.11 -13.32
C ASN A 35 -14.96 14.82 -14.06
N MET A 36 -13.94 14.14 -14.60
CA MET A 36 -14.11 12.95 -15.43
C MET A 36 -14.68 11.77 -14.64
N MET A 37 -14.25 11.63 -13.40
CA MET A 37 -14.74 10.56 -12.52
C MET A 37 -16.23 10.76 -12.20
N LYS A 38 -16.65 11.99 -11.93
CA LYS A 38 -18.08 12.32 -11.71
C LYS A 38 -18.90 11.97 -12.93
N GLY A 39 -18.45 12.35 -14.13
CA GLY A 39 -19.14 11.99 -15.38
C GLY A 39 -19.26 10.49 -15.57
N ALA A 40 -18.21 9.73 -15.30
CA ALA A 40 -18.21 8.26 -15.36
C ALA A 40 -19.19 7.65 -14.34
N ILE A 41 -19.20 8.16 -13.10
CA ILE A 41 -20.13 7.70 -12.05
C ILE A 41 -21.58 7.97 -12.47
N GLU A 42 -21.88 9.12 -13.08
CA GLU A 42 -23.24 9.46 -13.51
C GLU A 42 -23.76 8.52 -14.60
N THR A 43 -22.94 8.21 -15.58
CA THR A 43 -23.37 7.57 -16.84
C THR A 43 -23.20 6.05 -16.84
N SER A 44 -22.40 5.48 -15.95
CA SER A 44 -22.18 4.02 -15.88
C SER A 44 -23.34 3.28 -15.22
N ASP A 45 -23.60 2.04 -15.62
CA ASP A 45 -24.56 1.13 -14.99
C ASP A 45 -24.05 0.56 -13.65
N LYS A 46 -22.74 0.34 -13.56
CA LYS A 46 -22.05 -0.13 -12.35
C LYS A 46 -20.79 0.67 -12.11
N VAL A 47 -20.49 0.92 -10.84
CA VAL A 47 -19.24 1.52 -10.38
C VAL A 47 -18.51 0.49 -9.53
N THR A 48 -17.28 0.21 -9.90
CA THR A 48 -16.46 -0.75 -9.14
C THR A 48 -15.23 -0.06 -8.56
N THR A 49 -14.84 -0.49 -7.37
CA THR A 49 -13.55 -0.17 -6.78
C THR A 49 -12.83 -1.44 -6.34
N VAL A 50 -11.64 -1.31 -5.78
CA VAL A 50 -10.68 -2.41 -5.68
C VAL A 50 -10.66 -3.09 -4.30
N SER A 51 -11.63 -2.81 -3.44
CA SER A 51 -11.91 -3.60 -2.24
C SER A 51 -13.30 -3.29 -1.67
N PRO A 52 -13.97 -4.24 -0.99
CA PRO A 52 -15.23 -4.01 -0.31
C PRO A 52 -15.15 -2.92 0.75
N SER A 53 -14.15 -2.95 1.64
CA SER A 53 -13.96 -1.93 2.67
C SER A 53 -13.71 -0.55 2.06
N TYR A 54 -12.91 -0.46 1.01
CA TYR A 54 -12.69 0.82 0.33
C TYR A 54 -13.96 1.36 -0.35
N ALA A 55 -14.83 0.49 -0.85
CA ALA A 55 -16.13 0.92 -1.41
C ALA A 55 -17.00 1.62 -0.36
N TRP A 56 -16.91 1.23 0.91
CA TRP A 56 -17.57 1.93 2.02
C TRP A 56 -16.82 3.19 2.45
N GLU A 57 -15.50 3.13 2.54
CA GLU A 57 -14.68 4.27 2.94
C GLU A 57 -14.87 5.47 2.02
N ILE A 58 -14.93 5.28 0.69
CA ILE A 58 -15.09 6.38 -0.26
C ILE A 58 -16.48 7.04 -0.25
N LEU A 59 -17.43 6.53 0.52
CA LEU A 59 -18.70 7.21 0.80
C LEU A 59 -18.58 8.20 1.96
N ASP A 60 -17.51 8.11 2.76
CA ASP A 60 -17.22 9.03 3.85
C ASP A 60 -16.43 10.25 3.34
N PRO A 61 -16.81 11.48 3.74
CA PRO A 61 -16.10 12.71 3.33
C PRO A 61 -14.59 12.70 3.60
N TRP A 62 -14.14 12.00 4.65
CA TRP A 62 -12.72 11.90 4.99
C TRP A 62 -11.90 11.14 3.93
N TYR A 63 -12.47 10.09 3.31
CA TYR A 63 -11.78 9.24 2.35
C TYR A 63 -12.14 9.56 0.90
N SER A 64 -13.24 10.27 0.67
CA SER A 64 -13.81 10.49 -0.66
C SER A 64 -13.06 11.50 -1.52
N HIS A 65 -12.18 12.30 -0.94
CA HIS A 65 -11.58 13.48 -1.60
C HIS A 65 -12.65 14.38 -2.26
N GLY A 66 -13.80 14.54 -1.58
CA GLY A 66 -14.92 15.35 -2.03
C GLY A 66 -15.91 14.65 -2.98
N MET A 67 -15.67 13.37 -3.34
CA MET A 67 -16.56 12.61 -4.24
C MET A 67 -17.75 11.96 -3.54
N ASP A 68 -17.85 12.02 -2.21
CA ASP A 68 -18.98 11.50 -1.44
C ASP A 68 -20.33 12.02 -1.94
N ARG A 69 -20.44 13.30 -2.27
CA ARG A 69 -21.67 13.92 -2.82
C ARG A 69 -22.11 13.32 -4.16
N ALA A 70 -21.17 12.80 -4.96
CA ALA A 70 -21.47 12.11 -6.22
C ALA A 70 -21.73 10.62 -5.98
N LEU A 71 -21.04 9.98 -5.03
CA LEU A 71 -21.09 8.54 -4.77
C LEU A 71 -22.28 8.13 -3.90
N VAL A 72 -22.55 8.84 -2.81
CA VAL A 72 -23.60 8.47 -1.84
C VAL A 72 -24.99 8.30 -2.51
N PRO A 73 -25.45 9.20 -3.39
CA PRO A 73 -26.73 9.00 -4.09
C PRO A 73 -26.73 7.79 -5.04
N LYS A 74 -25.56 7.28 -5.38
CA LYS A 74 -25.35 6.19 -6.35
C LYS A 74 -24.74 4.93 -5.75
N GLN A 75 -24.70 4.85 -4.40
CA GLN A 75 -24.15 3.70 -3.68
C GLN A 75 -24.78 2.35 -4.08
N TYR A 76 -26.02 2.36 -4.57
CA TYR A 76 -26.74 1.16 -5.02
C TYR A 76 -26.06 0.46 -6.22
N LYS A 77 -25.24 1.18 -6.97
CA LYS A 77 -24.47 0.62 -8.09
C LYS A 77 -22.96 0.50 -7.81
N LEU A 78 -22.50 0.89 -6.61
CA LEU A 78 -21.12 0.79 -6.19
C LEU A 78 -20.85 -0.58 -5.57
N CYS A 79 -19.74 -1.22 -5.97
CA CYS A 79 -19.24 -2.43 -5.32
C CYS A 79 -17.71 -2.47 -5.29
N GLY A 80 -17.17 -3.15 -4.30
CA GLY A 80 -15.74 -3.42 -4.17
C GLY A 80 -15.40 -4.83 -4.63
N ILE A 81 -14.37 -4.96 -5.46
CA ILE A 81 -13.85 -6.24 -5.94
C ILE A 81 -12.35 -6.25 -5.68
N LEU A 82 -11.88 -7.17 -4.82
CA LEU A 82 -10.46 -7.28 -4.51
C LEU A 82 -9.63 -7.61 -5.75
N ASN A 83 -8.48 -6.95 -5.89
CA ASN A 83 -7.48 -7.35 -6.87
C ASN A 83 -6.85 -8.69 -6.48
N GLY A 84 -6.48 -9.48 -7.48
CA GLY A 84 -5.56 -10.60 -7.31
C GLY A 84 -4.10 -10.19 -7.45
N ILE A 85 -3.21 -11.14 -7.22
CA ILE A 85 -1.79 -11.05 -7.54
C ILE A 85 -1.45 -12.10 -8.60
N ASP A 86 -0.40 -11.86 -9.37
CA ASP A 86 0.19 -12.87 -10.27
C ASP A 86 0.86 -13.95 -9.42
N ILE A 87 0.14 -15.07 -9.20
CA ILE A 87 0.60 -16.15 -8.34
C ILE A 87 1.72 -16.99 -8.95
N ASP A 88 1.88 -16.96 -10.26
CA ASP A 88 2.96 -17.65 -10.98
C ASP A 88 4.22 -16.77 -10.99
N GLY A 89 4.04 -15.47 -11.23
CA GLY A 89 5.12 -14.48 -11.19
C GLY A 89 5.68 -14.21 -9.80
N TYR A 90 4.87 -14.41 -8.74
CA TYR A 90 5.27 -14.26 -7.33
C TYR A 90 5.18 -15.59 -6.59
N ASP A 91 5.97 -16.58 -7.01
CA ASP A 91 6.01 -17.89 -6.37
C ASP A 91 7.40 -18.19 -5.78
N PRO A 92 7.54 -18.28 -4.44
CA PRO A 92 8.82 -18.61 -3.81
C PRO A 92 9.35 -20.00 -4.18
N GLU A 93 8.52 -20.91 -4.73
CA GLU A 93 8.98 -22.23 -5.19
C GLU A 93 9.77 -22.15 -6.51
N THR A 94 9.45 -21.16 -7.36
CA THR A 94 10.00 -21.06 -8.73
C THR A 94 10.67 -19.73 -9.04
N ASP A 95 10.59 -18.73 -8.15
CA ASP A 95 11.17 -17.41 -8.38
C ASP A 95 12.70 -17.49 -8.56
N PRO A 96 13.23 -17.14 -9.74
CA PRO A 96 14.66 -17.21 -10.01
C PRO A 96 15.50 -16.09 -9.36
N VAL A 97 14.83 -15.05 -8.81
CA VAL A 97 15.47 -13.86 -8.24
C VAL A 97 15.93 -14.09 -6.81
N ILE A 98 15.25 -14.98 -6.07
CA ILE A 98 15.54 -15.20 -4.65
C ILE A 98 16.70 -16.18 -4.46
N ALA A 99 17.46 -16.01 -3.40
CA ALA A 99 18.67 -16.78 -3.13
C ALA A 99 18.44 -18.30 -2.98
N LYS A 100 17.27 -18.69 -2.48
CA LYS A 100 16.87 -20.10 -2.33
C LYS A 100 15.36 -20.25 -2.42
N ASN A 101 14.90 -21.10 -3.30
CA ASN A 101 13.46 -21.43 -3.42
C ASN A 101 12.98 -22.21 -2.19
N TYR A 102 11.71 -21.98 -1.83
CA TYR A 102 11.05 -22.63 -0.69
C TYR A 102 9.53 -22.67 -0.90
N SER A 103 8.85 -23.48 -0.09
CA SER A 103 7.40 -23.62 -0.17
C SER A 103 6.75 -23.58 1.21
N SER A 104 5.42 -23.58 1.24
CA SER A 104 4.65 -23.70 2.49
C SER A 104 4.91 -24.99 3.25
N LYS A 105 5.37 -26.05 2.56
CA LYS A 105 5.75 -27.34 3.17
C LYS A 105 7.15 -27.33 3.78
N SER A 106 8.03 -26.45 3.31
CA SER A 106 9.41 -26.32 3.78
C SER A 106 9.90 -24.89 3.66
N ILE A 107 9.82 -24.16 4.74
CA ILE A 107 10.17 -22.73 4.83
C ILE A 107 11.67 -22.48 5.06
N THR A 108 12.51 -23.52 5.09
CA THR A 108 13.95 -23.42 5.38
C THR A 108 14.69 -22.48 4.43
N GLY A 109 14.28 -22.44 3.14
CA GLY A 109 14.85 -21.53 2.14
C GLY A 109 14.69 -20.04 2.48
N LYS A 110 13.63 -19.68 3.21
CA LYS A 110 13.42 -18.29 3.65
C LYS A 110 14.54 -17.78 4.56
N LYS A 111 15.12 -18.65 5.40
CA LYS A 111 16.28 -18.28 6.24
C LYS A 111 17.51 -17.97 5.40
N ILE A 112 17.70 -18.71 4.29
CA ILE A 112 18.80 -18.47 3.35
C ILE A 112 18.57 -17.15 2.60
N CYS A 113 17.32 -16.88 2.18
CA CYS A 113 16.96 -15.59 1.58
C CYS A 113 17.18 -14.43 2.54
N LYS A 114 16.89 -14.58 3.84
CA LYS A 114 17.18 -13.57 4.86
C LYS A 114 18.67 -13.29 4.96
N ALA A 115 19.50 -14.32 5.06
CA ALA A 115 20.96 -14.16 5.15
C ALA A 115 21.52 -13.45 3.90
N ALA A 116 21.10 -13.87 2.71
CA ALA A 116 21.50 -13.25 1.43
C ALA A 116 21.01 -11.79 1.33
N LEU A 117 19.82 -11.47 1.83
CA LEU A 117 19.32 -10.10 1.86
C LEU A 117 20.15 -9.21 2.77
N LEU A 118 20.50 -9.71 3.98
CA LEU A 118 21.35 -8.96 4.92
C LEU A 118 22.74 -8.69 4.32
N GLU A 119 23.35 -9.69 3.69
CA GLU A 119 24.64 -9.56 3.01
C GLU A 119 24.57 -8.55 1.85
N GLU A 120 23.60 -8.67 0.96
CA GLU A 120 23.44 -7.78 -0.20
C GLU A 120 23.22 -6.31 0.22
N LEU A 121 22.48 -6.09 1.31
CA LEU A 121 22.20 -4.76 1.84
C LEU A 121 23.28 -4.22 2.81
N GLY A 122 24.33 -4.97 3.09
CA GLY A 122 25.37 -4.59 4.05
C GLY A 122 24.89 -4.45 5.49
N LEU A 123 23.81 -5.17 5.85
CA LEU A 123 23.27 -5.21 7.19
C LEU A 123 24.00 -6.28 8.02
N GLN A 124 24.12 -6.03 9.34
CA GLN A 124 24.75 -6.99 10.23
C GLN A 124 24.03 -8.34 10.20
N GLU A 125 24.78 -9.42 10.05
CA GLU A 125 24.24 -10.77 10.22
C GLU A 125 23.69 -10.97 11.64
N GLY A 126 22.66 -11.80 11.76
CA GLY A 126 22.06 -12.11 13.05
C GLY A 126 20.64 -12.67 12.94
N THR A 127 20.07 -12.94 14.11
CA THR A 127 18.72 -13.51 14.25
C THR A 127 17.63 -12.44 14.42
N GLU A 128 18.02 -11.19 14.60
CA GLU A 128 17.09 -10.08 14.81
C GLU A 128 16.08 -9.98 13.65
N PRO A 129 14.83 -9.64 13.96
CA PRO A 129 13.81 -9.54 12.95
C PRO A 129 14.10 -8.43 11.93
N VAL A 130 13.87 -8.72 10.65
CA VAL A 130 13.99 -7.76 9.53
C VAL A 130 12.60 -7.30 9.12
N ILE A 131 12.40 -5.99 9.13
CA ILE A 131 11.20 -5.33 8.61
C ILE A 131 11.46 -4.85 7.19
N GLY A 132 10.69 -5.36 6.23
CA GLY A 132 10.66 -4.89 4.86
C GLY A 132 9.68 -3.74 4.68
N ILE A 133 10.08 -2.70 3.95
CA ILE A 133 9.22 -1.59 3.50
C ILE A 133 9.44 -1.41 2.01
N VAL A 134 8.41 -1.64 1.20
CA VAL A 134 8.44 -1.43 -0.25
C VAL A 134 7.24 -0.58 -0.64
N THR A 135 7.46 0.73 -0.84
CA THR A 135 6.35 1.66 -1.09
C THR A 135 6.84 2.97 -1.72
N ARG A 136 5.90 3.75 -2.25
CA ARG A 136 6.16 5.16 -2.56
C ARG A 136 6.25 5.96 -1.27
N PHE A 137 7.21 6.86 -1.17
CA PHE A 137 7.39 7.72 0.00
C PHE A 137 6.51 8.96 -0.11
N VAL A 138 5.24 8.79 0.23
CA VAL A 138 4.22 9.85 0.23
C VAL A 138 3.39 9.76 1.52
N SER A 139 2.81 10.87 1.95
CA SER A 139 2.16 11.00 3.27
C SER A 139 1.08 9.95 3.53
N HIS A 140 0.21 9.68 2.57
CA HIS A 140 -0.88 8.71 2.74
C HIS A 140 -0.41 7.25 2.89
N LYS A 141 0.87 6.96 2.64
CA LYS A 141 1.49 5.64 2.92
C LYS A 141 1.91 5.49 4.39
N GLY A 142 1.62 6.47 5.23
CA GLY A 142 1.87 6.41 6.66
C GLY A 142 3.33 6.57 7.05
N ILE A 143 4.15 7.21 6.19
CA ILE A 143 5.58 7.42 6.47
C ILE A 143 5.79 8.25 7.73
N ASP A 144 4.90 9.20 8.03
CA ASP A 144 5.00 9.99 9.27
C ASP A 144 4.81 9.14 10.53
N LEU A 145 3.96 8.11 10.50
CA LEU A 145 3.83 7.14 11.59
C LEU A 145 5.13 6.34 11.77
N ILE A 146 5.72 5.90 10.65
CA ILE A 146 7.01 5.19 10.68
C ILE A 146 8.08 6.10 11.29
N ARG A 147 8.19 7.34 10.85
CA ARG A 147 9.16 8.32 11.37
C ARG A 147 9.06 8.49 12.87
N TYR A 148 7.85 8.57 13.38
CA TYR A 148 7.59 8.78 14.80
C TYR A 148 8.13 7.65 15.70
N VAL A 149 8.06 6.39 15.24
CA VAL A 149 8.46 5.22 16.05
C VAL A 149 9.75 4.57 15.57
N PHE A 150 10.40 5.08 14.53
CA PHE A 150 11.48 4.40 13.83
C PHE A 150 12.67 4.07 14.73
N GLU A 151 13.15 5.04 15.49
CA GLU A 151 14.30 4.84 16.39
C GLU A 151 13.95 3.90 17.56
N ASP A 152 12.72 3.89 18.03
CA ASP A 152 12.29 2.98 19.09
C ASP A 152 12.23 1.53 18.57
N MET A 153 11.83 1.32 17.34
CA MET A 153 11.92 0.00 16.69
C MET A 153 13.39 -0.45 16.54
N ILE A 154 14.31 0.45 16.16
CA ILE A 154 15.74 0.14 16.06
C ILE A 154 16.30 -0.24 17.45
N LYS A 155 15.94 0.49 18.52
CA LYS A 155 16.33 0.19 19.91
C LYS A 155 15.76 -1.16 20.39
N ALA A 156 14.55 -1.49 19.92
CA ALA A 156 13.92 -2.80 20.19
C ALA A 156 14.60 -3.97 19.44
N GLY A 157 15.58 -3.71 18.59
CA GLY A 157 16.40 -4.73 17.93
C GLY A 157 15.97 -5.04 16.50
N PHE A 158 15.05 -4.28 15.90
CA PHE A 158 14.64 -4.51 14.49
C PHE A 158 15.70 -3.97 13.50
N LYS A 159 15.81 -4.67 12.37
CA LYS A 159 16.53 -4.23 11.17
C LYS A 159 15.54 -3.84 10.08
N PHE A 160 15.98 -2.99 9.16
CA PHE A 160 15.11 -2.46 8.10
C PHE A 160 15.72 -2.62 6.72
N ALA A 161 14.97 -3.23 5.81
CA ALA A 161 15.23 -3.27 4.38
C ALA A 161 14.18 -2.39 3.68
N ILE A 162 14.58 -1.20 3.21
CA ILE A 162 13.66 -0.17 2.71
C ILE A 162 13.91 0.06 1.22
N LEU A 163 12.85 -0.03 0.42
CA LEU A 163 12.88 0.24 -1.02
C LEU A 163 11.72 1.17 -1.38
N GLY A 164 12.02 2.27 -2.03
CA GLY A 164 11.01 3.19 -2.55
C GLY A 164 11.58 4.53 -2.94
N SER A 165 10.71 5.44 -3.35
CA SER A 165 11.04 6.83 -3.65
C SER A 165 9.79 7.69 -3.58
N GLY A 166 9.95 9.01 -3.47
CA GLY A 166 8.81 9.91 -3.45
C GLY A 166 9.16 11.31 -3.01
N GLU A 167 8.53 11.78 -1.94
CA GLU A 167 8.78 13.12 -1.41
C GLU A 167 10.15 13.20 -0.75
N LYS A 168 10.91 14.24 -1.12
CA LYS A 168 12.28 14.43 -0.67
C LYS A 168 12.44 14.41 0.86
N VAL A 169 11.47 14.94 1.60
CA VAL A 169 11.49 14.93 3.07
C VAL A 169 11.54 13.52 3.66
N TYR A 170 10.91 12.56 3.01
CA TYR A 170 10.93 11.16 3.45
C TYR A 170 12.19 10.42 2.97
N GLU A 171 12.64 10.72 1.75
CA GLU A 171 13.91 10.18 1.25
C GLU A 171 15.08 10.62 2.13
N ASP A 172 15.15 11.92 2.46
CA ASP A 172 16.20 12.49 3.32
C ASP A 172 16.14 11.86 4.73
N PHE A 173 14.95 11.68 5.30
CA PHE A 173 14.78 11.01 6.59
C PHE A 173 15.33 9.58 6.57
N PHE A 174 14.93 8.77 5.60
CA PHE A 174 15.40 7.38 5.55
C PHE A 174 16.92 7.29 5.29
N LYS A 175 17.48 8.18 4.46
CA LYS A 175 18.93 8.27 4.24
C LYS A 175 19.68 8.72 5.49
N GLU A 176 19.13 9.62 6.30
CA GLU A 176 19.70 9.97 7.61
C GLU A 176 19.69 8.74 8.55
N MET A 177 18.59 8.00 8.61
CA MET A 177 18.50 6.79 9.43
C MET A 177 19.49 5.71 8.99
N GLU A 178 19.67 5.49 7.68
CA GLU A 178 20.68 4.60 7.13
C GLU A 178 22.11 5.05 7.55
N TRP A 179 22.40 6.33 7.45
CA TRP A 179 23.70 6.86 7.84
C TRP A 179 23.98 6.69 9.35
N ARG A 180 22.98 6.89 10.21
CA ARG A 180 23.09 6.75 11.68
C ARG A 180 23.14 5.30 12.14
N TYR A 181 22.51 4.38 11.43
CA TYR A 181 22.32 2.98 11.83
C TYR A 181 22.71 2.01 10.69
N ARG A 182 23.93 2.16 10.15
CA ARG A 182 24.42 1.48 8.93
C ARG A 182 24.30 -0.04 8.96
N ASP A 183 24.45 -0.65 10.11
CA ASP A 183 24.37 -2.10 10.32
C ASP A 183 22.93 -2.61 10.54
N LYS A 184 21.97 -1.72 10.70
CA LYS A 184 20.55 -2.05 10.95
C LYS A 184 19.58 -1.53 9.90
N VAL A 185 19.93 -0.50 9.16
CA VAL A 185 19.04 0.16 8.18
C VAL A 185 19.72 0.22 6.83
N SER A 186 19.04 -0.28 5.80
CA SER A 186 19.44 -0.09 4.40
C SER A 186 18.30 0.50 3.59
N VAL A 187 18.62 1.50 2.76
CA VAL A 187 17.65 2.28 1.97
C VAL A 187 18.06 2.31 0.51
N SER A 188 17.26 1.68 -0.34
CA SER A 188 17.39 1.75 -1.78
C SER A 188 16.33 2.70 -2.36
N LEU A 189 16.78 3.78 -3.00
CA LEU A 189 15.87 4.74 -3.63
C LEU A 189 15.54 4.32 -5.05
N GLY A 190 14.26 4.31 -5.40
CA GLY A 190 13.76 4.03 -6.73
C GLY A 190 12.80 2.84 -6.82
N PHE A 191 12.58 2.39 -8.06
CA PHE A 191 11.77 1.22 -8.37
C PHE A 191 12.68 0.09 -8.86
N ILE A 192 12.94 -0.91 -7.99
CA ILE A 192 13.85 -2.03 -8.26
C ILE A 192 13.07 -3.34 -8.02
N PRO A 193 12.41 -3.90 -9.05
CA PRO A 193 11.55 -5.08 -8.91
C PRO A 193 12.26 -6.30 -8.33
N GLU A 194 13.51 -6.55 -8.70
CA GLU A 194 14.29 -7.68 -8.18
C GLU A 194 14.56 -7.53 -6.68
N LEU A 195 14.95 -6.33 -6.23
CA LEU A 195 15.19 -6.09 -4.81
C LEU A 195 13.87 -6.23 -4.01
N SER A 196 12.72 -5.80 -4.57
CA SER A 196 11.44 -5.96 -3.90
C SER A 196 11.13 -7.45 -3.62
N ARG A 197 11.41 -8.35 -4.58
CA ARG A 197 11.23 -9.79 -4.41
C ARG A 197 12.15 -10.36 -3.33
N LYS A 198 13.41 -9.91 -3.29
CA LYS A 198 14.37 -10.30 -2.26
C LYS A 198 13.94 -9.83 -0.88
N ILE A 199 13.38 -8.61 -0.77
CA ILE A 199 12.81 -8.10 0.48
C ILE A 199 11.60 -8.95 0.91
N TYR A 200 10.65 -9.25 0.01
CA TYR A 200 9.52 -10.13 0.34
C TYR A 200 9.99 -11.52 0.78
N ALA A 201 11.02 -12.07 0.16
CA ALA A 201 11.53 -13.39 0.50
C ALA A 201 12.36 -13.42 1.78
N GLY A 202 13.14 -12.37 2.05
CA GLY A 202 14.13 -12.35 3.14
C GLY A 202 13.66 -11.65 4.43
N ALA A 203 12.69 -10.73 4.34
CA ALA A 203 12.16 -10.07 5.54
C ALA A 203 11.31 -11.03 6.40
N ASP A 204 11.26 -10.78 7.70
CA ASP A 204 10.37 -11.49 8.64
C ASP A 204 8.99 -10.83 8.64
N MET A 205 8.95 -9.51 8.59
CA MET A 205 7.74 -8.69 8.61
C MET A 205 7.74 -7.69 7.47
N PHE A 206 6.55 -7.28 7.05
CA PHE A 206 6.34 -6.28 6.02
C PHE A 206 5.47 -5.15 6.55
N LEU A 207 6.01 -3.95 6.67
CA LEU A 207 5.33 -2.81 7.29
C LEU A 207 4.65 -1.92 6.24
N MET A 208 3.33 -1.76 6.37
CA MET A 208 2.51 -0.96 5.46
C MET A 208 1.40 -0.21 6.22
N PRO A 209 1.72 0.85 7.01
CA PRO A 209 0.76 1.54 7.87
C PRO A 209 0.01 2.65 7.11
N SER A 210 -0.40 2.38 5.87
CA SER A 210 -1.08 3.36 5.02
C SER A 210 -2.31 3.97 5.69
N GLN A 211 -2.49 5.27 5.58
CA GLN A 211 -3.68 5.98 6.08
C GLN A 211 -4.91 5.67 5.22
N SER A 212 -4.70 5.47 3.92
CA SER A 212 -5.70 5.01 2.97
C SER A 212 -5.02 4.09 1.97
N GLU A 213 -5.59 2.91 1.75
CA GLU A 213 -5.09 1.93 0.79
C GLU A 213 -6.26 1.27 0.07
N PRO A 214 -6.53 1.66 -1.19
CA PRO A 214 -7.67 1.12 -1.93
C PRO A 214 -7.71 -0.41 -1.99
N CYS A 215 -6.57 -1.04 -2.27
CA CYS A 215 -6.42 -2.49 -2.22
C CYS A 215 -5.11 -2.90 -1.55
N GLY A 216 -3.98 -2.38 -2.07
CA GLY A 216 -2.66 -2.88 -1.76
C GLY A 216 -2.39 -4.23 -2.43
N LEU A 217 -1.22 -4.38 -3.05
CA LEU A 217 -0.73 -5.65 -3.59
C LEU A 217 0.47 -6.15 -2.78
N ALA A 218 1.27 -5.24 -2.26
CA ALA A 218 2.53 -5.55 -1.59
C ALA A 218 2.34 -6.45 -0.35
N GLN A 219 1.29 -6.24 0.46
CA GLN A 219 0.98 -7.11 1.60
C GLN A 219 0.58 -8.53 1.15
N MET A 220 -0.16 -8.65 0.04
CA MET A 220 -0.54 -9.96 -0.50
C MET A 220 0.67 -10.71 -1.05
N ILE A 221 1.56 -9.99 -1.74
CA ILE A 221 2.83 -10.55 -2.22
C ILE A 221 3.70 -10.96 -1.04
N ALA A 222 3.86 -10.10 -0.02
CA ALA A 222 4.60 -10.43 1.20
C ALA A 222 4.09 -11.71 1.85
N MET A 223 2.77 -11.86 2.00
CA MET A 223 2.14 -13.09 2.51
C MET A 223 2.44 -14.31 1.63
N ARG A 224 2.45 -14.15 0.31
CA ARG A 224 2.80 -15.23 -0.63
C ARG A 224 4.23 -15.74 -0.40
N TYR A 225 5.14 -14.84 -0.02
CA TYR A 225 6.52 -15.18 0.37
C TYR A 225 6.67 -15.54 1.86
N GLY A 226 5.57 -15.70 2.61
CA GLY A 226 5.60 -16.06 4.03
C GLY A 226 6.15 -14.95 4.94
N THR A 227 6.09 -13.72 4.51
CA THR A 227 6.46 -12.52 5.29
C THR A 227 5.20 -11.94 5.93
N VAL A 228 5.24 -11.73 7.24
CA VAL A 228 4.06 -11.33 8.03
C VAL A 228 3.76 -9.84 7.82
N PRO A 229 2.61 -9.46 7.23
CA PRO A 229 2.27 -8.07 7.05
C PRO A 229 1.83 -7.42 8.37
N ILE A 230 2.33 -6.21 8.61
CA ILE A 230 1.89 -5.31 9.67
C ILE A 230 1.25 -4.11 8.98
N VAL A 231 -0.06 -3.99 9.07
CA VAL A 231 -0.82 -3.02 8.29
C VAL A 231 -1.85 -2.27 9.14
N ARG A 232 -2.25 -1.08 8.71
CA ARG A 232 -3.38 -0.37 9.30
C ARG A 232 -4.71 -0.96 8.81
N GLU A 233 -5.73 -0.95 9.66
CA GLU A 233 -7.08 -1.42 9.33
C GLU A 233 -7.81 -0.41 8.43
N THR A 234 -7.52 -0.42 7.12
CA THR A 234 -8.14 0.46 6.13
C THR A 234 -8.23 -0.22 4.77
N GLY A 235 -9.29 0.06 4.02
CA GLY A 235 -9.49 -0.38 2.64
C GLY A 235 -9.15 -1.84 2.39
N GLY A 236 -8.39 -2.10 1.34
CA GLY A 236 -7.98 -3.46 0.99
C GLY A 236 -7.02 -4.13 1.97
N LEU A 237 -6.34 -3.38 2.84
CA LEU A 237 -5.54 -3.97 3.91
C LEU A 237 -6.43 -4.69 4.92
N ARG A 238 -7.55 -4.07 5.32
CA ARG A 238 -8.57 -4.67 6.17
C ARG A 238 -9.17 -5.93 5.55
N ASP A 239 -9.38 -5.92 4.22
CA ASP A 239 -10.04 -7.03 3.53
C ASP A 239 -9.10 -8.23 3.29
N THR A 240 -7.77 -8.01 3.27
CA THR A 240 -6.78 -9.04 2.94
C THR A 240 -5.98 -9.54 4.15
N VAL A 241 -5.84 -8.74 5.20
CA VAL A 241 -5.07 -9.10 6.39
C VAL A 241 -6.03 -9.35 7.56
N ARG A 242 -5.85 -10.50 8.21
CA ARG A 242 -6.57 -10.89 9.43
C ARG A 242 -5.62 -10.86 10.60
N ASP A 243 -6.06 -10.24 11.69
CA ASP A 243 -5.22 -10.09 12.87
C ASP A 243 -4.77 -11.44 13.46
N CYS A 244 -3.50 -11.52 13.85
CA CYS A 244 -2.88 -12.72 14.41
C CYS A 244 -3.37 -13.06 15.82
N GLY A 245 -4.15 -12.22 16.47
CA GLY A 245 -4.85 -12.52 17.72
C GLY A 245 -6.00 -13.52 17.57
N GLY A 246 -6.38 -13.91 16.34
CA GLY A 246 -7.44 -14.87 16.03
C GLY A 246 -6.91 -16.21 15.49
N GLU A 247 -7.75 -17.26 15.53
CA GLU A 247 -7.38 -18.62 15.11
C GLU A 247 -6.91 -18.75 13.64
N LYS A 248 -7.23 -17.79 12.78
CA LYS A 248 -6.93 -17.78 11.33
C LYS A 248 -6.18 -16.51 10.91
N GLY A 249 -5.37 -15.95 11.81
CA GLY A 249 -4.58 -14.76 11.53
C GLY A 249 -3.51 -15.01 10.47
N ASN A 250 -3.25 -14.01 9.62
CA ASN A 250 -2.22 -14.03 8.58
C ASN A 250 -1.32 -12.78 8.61
N GLY A 251 -1.55 -11.87 9.57
CA GLY A 251 -0.79 -10.65 9.75
C GLY A 251 -1.17 -9.93 11.02
N CYS A 252 -0.75 -8.68 11.16
CA CYS A 252 -1.09 -7.82 12.29
C CYS A 252 -1.84 -6.58 11.79
N LEU A 253 -2.99 -6.30 12.40
CA LEU A 253 -3.74 -5.08 12.19
C LEU A 253 -3.37 -4.04 13.25
N LEU A 254 -2.90 -2.88 12.80
CA LEU A 254 -2.70 -1.71 13.65
C LEU A 254 -4.04 -0.98 13.75
N TYR A 255 -4.65 -1.06 14.91
CA TYR A 255 -5.84 -0.28 15.22
C TYR A 255 -5.40 1.14 15.56
N THR A 256 -5.96 2.13 14.89
CA THR A 256 -5.85 3.51 15.34
C THR A 256 -6.69 3.68 16.60
N SER A 257 -6.25 4.55 17.51
CA SER A 257 -7.08 4.99 18.64
C SER A 257 -8.51 5.27 18.16
N PRO A 258 -9.54 5.03 19.00
CA PRO A 258 -10.92 5.22 18.61
C PRO A 258 -11.09 6.55 17.88
N SER A 259 -11.80 6.52 16.78
CA SER A 259 -12.18 7.72 16.04
C SER A 259 -12.86 8.68 17.03
N PRO A 260 -12.71 10.01 16.88
CA PRO A 260 -13.52 10.97 17.64
C PRO A 260 -15.03 10.73 17.56
N ARG A 261 -15.48 9.78 16.72
CA ARG A 261 -16.88 9.31 16.64
C ARG A 261 -17.21 8.18 17.60
N ASP A 262 -16.22 7.57 18.25
CA ASP A 262 -16.40 6.47 19.21
C ASP A 262 -16.36 6.94 20.67
N SER A 263 -16.35 8.28 20.88
CA SER A 263 -16.39 8.96 22.18
C SER A 263 -17.68 9.76 22.36
#